data_20f6c5ea130418714b2055dda0811402
#
_entry.id   20f6c5ea130418714b2055dda0811402
#
_cell.length_a   1.000
_cell.length_b   1.000
_cell.length_c   1.000
_cell.angle_alpha   90.00
_cell.angle_beta   90.00
_cell.angle_gamma   90.00
#
_symmetry.space_group_name_H-M   'P 1'
#
loop_
_entity.id
_entity.type
_entity.pdbx_description
1 polymer ?
#
loop_
_entity_poly.entity_id
_entity_poly.type
_entity_poly.pdbx_seq_one_letter_code
_entity_poly.pdbx_strand_id
1 'polypeptide(L)'
;MESSYRQMIHQWNHEHRWMAFGCDLLLGVGADRKTTFAQQQFIPNTLRKDFDRAIVVEPSGRSHRLVAQTEQTLKPSPEPDDNGFWTAVSPTVLFTLLFALTLCLSVLEYRRKKTLWAYDTILLTLTGLAGLVLFAMIFSQHPTVRVNLQILILNPLSIILVYPVCRKAYKGKAHFYWNMLFAFAIIFLICGLFLQNYAEGMWILACCLLARCITNRLIYSTQKTGTKKQCDI
;
A
#
# COMPACT_ATOMS: atom_id res chain seq x y z
N MET A 1 5.78 16.60 21.51
CA MET A 1 6.33 16.27 20.18
C MET A 1 5.18 16.20 19.20
N GLU A 2 5.31 16.85 18.05
CA GLU A 2 4.31 16.78 16.98
C GLU A 2 4.53 15.50 16.18
N SER A 3 3.80 14.43 16.47
CA SER A 3 3.85 13.17 15.74
C SER A 3 2.59 12.96 14.91
N SER A 4 2.68 12.20 13.82
CA SER A 4 1.51 11.79 13.04
C SER A 4 0.93 10.47 13.60
N TYR A 5 -0.31 10.13 13.21
CA TYR A 5 -0.90 8.84 13.57
C TYR A 5 -0.04 7.67 13.11
N ARG A 6 0.49 7.73 11.87
CA ARG A 6 1.36 6.69 11.33
C ARG A 6 2.63 6.52 12.17
N GLN A 7 3.31 7.61 12.54
CA GLN A 7 4.50 7.56 13.38
C GLN A 7 4.22 6.95 14.76
N MET A 8 3.05 7.26 15.35
CA MET A 8 2.66 6.69 16.63
C MET A 8 2.36 5.21 16.55
N ILE A 9 1.70 4.74 15.46
CA ILE A 9 1.45 3.32 15.22
C ILE A 9 2.77 2.56 15.00
N HIS A 10 3.72 3.15 14.27
CA HIS A 10 5.03 2.54 14.02
C HIS A 10 5.85 2.32 15.28
N GLN A 11 5.66 3.12 16.34
CA GLN A 11 6.34 2.89 17.63
C GLN A 11 6.01 1.52 18.25
N TRP A 12 4.88 0.93 17.83
CA TRP A 12 4.37 -0.34 18.39
C TRP A 12 4.58 -1.53 17.47
N ASN A 13 4.69 -1.32 16.16
CA ASN A 13 4.74 -2.41 15.19
C ASN A 13 6.01 -2.42 14.33
N HIS A 14 7.00 -1.58 14.65
CA HIS A 14 8.24 -1.48 13.85
C HIS A 14 9.06 -2.79 13.83
N GLU A 15 8.95 -3.62 14.85
CA GLU A 15 9.60 -4.93 14.91
C GLU A 15 8.93 -5.97 14.02
N HIS A 16 7.62 -5.80 13.75
CA HIS A 16 6.82 -6.71 12.93
C HIS A 16 6.54 -6.12 11.54
N ARG A 17 7.47 -6.28 10.60
CA ARG A 17 7.41 -5.62 9.28
C ARG A 17 6.13 -5.87 8.50
N TRP A 18 5.58 -7.10 8.54
CA TRP A 18 4.33 -7.42 7.86
C TRP A 18 3.11 -6.79 8.52
N MET A 19 3.14 -6.66 9.84
CA MET A 19 2.10 -5.94 10.57
C MET A 19 2.16 -4.43 10.24
N ALA A 20 3.36 -3.85 10.26
CA ALA A 20 3.58 -2.47 9.85
C ALA A 20 3.11 -2.25 8.40
N PHE A 21 3.48 -3.15 7.47
CA PHE A 21 3.01 -3.11 6.08
C PHE A 21 1.48 -3.13 5.99
N GLY A 22 0.81 -4.04 6.71
CA GLY A 22 -0.66 -4.12 6.71
C GLY A 22 -1.32 -2.85 7.23
N CYS A 23 -0.81 -2.28 8.33
CA CYS A 23 -1.27 -1.00 8.86
C CYS A 23 -1.07 0.13 7.83
N ASP A 24 0.12 0.25 7.25
CA ASP A 24 0.44 1.29 6.29
C ASP A 24 -0.35 1.17 4.99
N LEU A 25 -0.69 -0.05 4.59
CA LEU A 25 -1.53 -0.31 3.43
C LEU A 25 -2.93 0.28 3.59
N LEU A 26 -3.48 0.22 4.82
CA LEU A 26 -4.81 0.75 5.12
C LEU A 26 -4.80 2.24 5.46
N LEU A 27 -3.69 2.77 5.98
CA LEU A 27 -3.56 4.17 6.35
C LEU A 27 -3.41 5.06 5.12
N GLY A 28 -4.27 6.08 5.02
CA GLY A 28 -4.25 7.07 3.96
C GLY A 28 -3.58 8.39 4.37
N VAL A 29 -3.79 9.42 3.57
CA VAL A 29 -3.24 10.79 3.74
C VAL A 29 -3.52 11.38 5.13
N GLY A 30 -4.70 11.07 5.70
CA GLY A 30 -5.08 11.55 7.03
C GLY A 30 -4.16 11.08 8.15
N ALA A 31 -3.51 9.92 7.98
CA ALA A 31 -2.60 9.36 8.96
C ALA A 31 -1.23 10.05 9.01
N ASP A 32 -0.86 10.76 7.96
CA ASP A 32 0.43 11.47 7.86
C ASP A 32 0.36 12.91 8.40
N ARG A 33 -0.85 13.38 8.74
CA ARG A 33 -1.03 14.71 9.34
C ARG A 33 -0.56 14.74 10.79
N LYS A 34 -0.02 15.88 11.20
CA LYS A 34 0.32 16.13 12.60
C LYS A 34 -0.92 16.06 13.48
N THR A 35 -0.78 15.42 14.64
CA THR A 35 -1.87 15.23 15.60
C THR A 35 -1.83 16.26 16.71
N THR A 36 -3.00 16.61 17.22
CA THR A 36 -3.14 17.41 18.44
C THR A 36 -2.90 16.54 19.68
N PHE A 37 -2.65 17.19 20.83
CA PHE A 37 -2.49 16.49 22.11
C PHE A 37 -3.68 15.56 22.42
N ALA A 38 -4.91 16.05 22.22
CA ALA A 38 -6.12 15.24 22.44
C ALA A 38 -6.18 14.01 21.51
N GLN A 39 -5.74 14.16 20.25
CA GLN A 39 -5.70 13.05 19.29
C GLN A 39 -4.65 11.99 19.61
N GLN A 40 -3.57 12.35 20.32
CA GLN A 40 -2.54 11.40 20.75
C GLN A 40 -3.01 10.45 21.86
N GLN A 41 -4.10 10.79 22.55
CA GLN A 41 -4.66 10.01 23.64
C GLN A 41 -5.28 8.66 23.20
N PHE A 42 -5.39 8.40 21.88
CA PHE A 42 -5.86 7.09 21.40
C PHE A 42 -4.86 5.96 21.72
N ILE A 43 -3.60 6.29 21.99
CA ILE A 43 -2.58 5.31 22.41
C ILE A 43 -2.65 5.11 23.93
N PRO A 44 -2.95 3.88 24.42
CA PRO A 44 -3.14 3.63 25.85
C PRO A 44 -1.95 4.07 26.72
N ASN A 45 -0.72 3.86 26.25
CA ASN A 45 0.47 4.27 27.02
C ASN A 45 0.65 5.79 27.11
N THR A 46 0.28 6.53 26.06
CA THR A 46 0.29 8.00 26.08
C THR A 46 -0.76 8.50 27.08
N LEU A 47 -1.98 7.98 26.95
CA LEU A 47 -3.08 8.28 27.87
C LEU A 47 -2.68 8.01 29.32
N ARG A 48 -2.14 6.81 29.62
CA ARG A 48 -1.68 6.45 30.96
C ARG A 48 -0.66 7.43 31.49
N LYS A 49 0.38 7.78 30.73
CA LYS A 49 1.43 8.73 31.14
C LYS A 49 0.86 10.12 31.44
N ASP A 50 -0.15 10.55 30.71
CA ASP A 50 -0.77 11.84 30.90
C ASP A 50 -1.69 11.85 32.14
N PHE A 51 -2.41 10.76 32.40
CA PHE A 51 -3.14 10.58 33.65
C PHE A 51 -2.20 10.54 34.85
N ASP A 52 -1.08 9.83 34.80
CA ASP A 52 -0.08 9.77 35.87
C ASP A 52 0.51 11.16 36.21
N ARG A 53 0.52 12.08 35.26
CA ARG A 53 1.01 13.47 35.43
C ARG A 53 -0.08 14.47 35.77
N ALA A 54 -1.33 14.09 35.60
CA ALA A 54 -2.46 15.00 35.79
C ALA A 54 -2.60 15.40 37.26
N ILE A 55 -2.90 16.66 37.49
CA ILE A 55 -3.12 17.25 38.80
C ILE A 55 -4.58 17.74 38.86
N VAL A 56 -5.28 17.36 39.90
CA VAL A 56 -6.60 17.86 40.22
C VAL A 56 -6.44 19.09 41.11
N VAL A 57 -7.05 20.21 40.71
CA VAL A 57 -7.12 21.43 41.50
C VAL A 57 -8.53 21.54 42.05
N GLU A 58 -8.68 21.48 43.37
CA GLU A 58 -9.96 21.61 44.04
C GLU A 58 -10.40 23.09 44.06
N PRO A 59 -11.69 23.38 44.21
CA PRO A 59 -12.18 24.76 44.40
C PRO A 59 -11.58 25.47 45.62
N SER A 60 -11.10 24.68 46.59
CA SER A 60 -10.40 25.17 47.80
C SER A 60 -8.96 25.68 47.54
N GLY A 61 -8.44 25.49 46.29
CA GLY A 61 -7.07 25.79 45.91
C GLY A 61 -6.06 24.68 46.24
N ARG A 62 -6.49 23.56 46.87
CA ARG A 62 -5.64 22.41 47.09
C ARG A 62 -5.42 21.67 45.79
N SER A 63 -4.20 21.17 45.60
CA SER A 63 -3.87 20.36 44.42
C SER A 63 -3.33 19.00 44.85
N HIS A 64 -3.75 17.95 44.14
CA HIS A 64 -3.24 16.56 44.34
C HIS A 64 -3.15 15.84 43.00
N ARG A 65 -2.37 14.77 42.97
CA ARG A 65 -2.27 13.93 41.76
C ARG A 65 -3.60 13.24 41.49
N LEU A 66 -4.00 13.16 40.21
CA LEU A 66 -5.20 12.45 39.78
C LEU A 66 -5.07 10.93 40.08
N VAL A 67 -3.91 10.36 39.81
CA VAL A 67 -3.61 8.93 40.05
C VAL A 67 -2.86 8.81 41.37
N ALA A 68 -3.49 8.18 42.36
CA ALA A 68 -2.90 7.92 43.67
C ALA A 68 -1.99 6.70 43.65
N GLN A 69 -2.38 5.63 42.92
CA GLN A 69 -1.65 4.38 42.83
C GLN A 69 -1.88 3.73 41.48
N THR A 70 -0.84 3.10 40.91
CA THR A 70 -0.90 2.32 39.70
C THR A 70 -0.53 0.87 40.02
N GLU A 71 -1.40 -0.06 39.68
CA GLU A 71 -1.17 -1.51 39.83
C GLU A 71 -1.12 -2.18 38.48
N GLN A 72 -0.11 -3.01 38.27
CA GLN A 72 0.03 -3.82 37.06
C GLN A 72 -0.55 -5.22 37.30
N THR A 73 -1.79 -5.42 36.86
CA THR A 73 -2.55 -6.66 37.07
C THR A 73 -2.06 -7.82 36.20
N LEU A 74 -1.53 -7.52 35.01
CA LEU A 74 -1.01 -8.51 34.07
C LEU A 74 0.48 -8.32 33.90
N LYS A 75 1.26 -9.38 34.09
CA LYS A 75 2.67 -9.39 33.71
C LYS A 75 2.80 -9.43 32.20
N PRO A 76 3.74 -8.67 31.58
CA PRO A 76 4.01 -8.82 30.16
C PRO A 76 4.34 -10.29 29.86
N SER A 77 3.66 -10.87 28.87
CA SER A 77 4.08 -12.16 28.34
C SER A 77 5.42 -11.97 27.65
N PRO A 78 6.38 -12.90 27.79
CA PRO A 78 7.57 -12.87 26.96
C PRO A 78 7.12 -12.89 25.50
N GLU A 79 7.67 -11.97 24.70
CA GLU A 79 7.39 -11.96 23.28
C GLU A 79 7.85 -13.29 22.67
N PRO A 80 7.01 -13.93 21.84
CA PRO A 80 7.42 -15.15 21.16
C PRO A 80 8.63 -14.81 20.27
N ASP A 81 9.67 -15.63 20.33
CA ASP A 81 10.82 -15.57 19.41
C ASP A 81 10.30 -15.71 17.97
N ASP A 82 10.10 -14.60 17.30
CA ASP A 82 9.58 -14.54 15.93
C ASP A 82 10.71 -14.77 14.92
N ASN A 83 11.40 -15.91 15.04
CA ASN A 83 12.45 -16.38 14.13
C ASN A 83 11.87 -17.10 12.89
N GLY A 84 10.64 -16.79 12.52
CA GLY A 84 9.95 -17.41 11.41
C GLY A 84 10.42 -16.92 10.03
N PHE A 85 10.08 -17.69 8.98
CA PHE A 85 10.33 -17.34 7.59
C PHE A 85 9.84 -15.92 7.25
N TRP A 86 8.72 -15.48 7.81
CA TRP A 86 8.12 -14.18 7.57
C TRP A 86 8.90 -13.00 8.17
N THR A 87 9.74 -13.22 9.17
CA THR A 87 10.68 -12.21 9.67
C THR A 87 11.87 -12.02 8.75
N ALA A 88 12.32 -13.09 8.10
CA ALA A 88 13.43 -13.05 7.14
C ALA A 88 13.05 -12.38 5.81
N VAL A 89 11.79 -12.55 5.36
CA VAL A 89 11.29 -12.01 4.09
C VAL A 89 10.48 -10.73 4.34
N SER A 90 11.12 -9.58 4.20
CA SER A 90 10.42 -8.29 4.29
C SER A 90 9.54 -8.02 3.06
N PRO A 91 8.50 -7.14 3.17
CA PRO A 91 7.71 -6.70 2.02
C PRO A 91 8.58 -6.14 0.88
N THR A 92 9.63 -5.38 1.19
CA THR A 92 10.58 -4.87 0.18
C THR A 92 11.25 -6.00 -0.58
N VAL A 93 11.72 -7.05 0.10
CA VAL A 93 12.35 -8.22 -0.55
C VAL A 93 11.36 -8.91 -1.49
N LEU A 94 10.13 -9.15 -1.02
CA LEU A 94 9.08 -9.78 -1.84
C LEU A 94 8.79 -8.96 -3.10
N PHE A 95 8.56 -7.65 -2.97
CA PHE A 95 8.27 -6.78 -4.13
C PHE A 95 9.49 -6.62 -5.05
N THR A 96 10.71 -6.65 -4.53
CA THR A 96 11.93 -6.63 -5.34
C THR A 96 12.06 -7.90 -6.18
N LEU A 97 11.80 -9.07 -5.61
CA LEU A 97 11.76 -10.33 -6.35
C LEU A 97 10.66 -10.33 -7.41
N LEU A 98 9.47 -9.81 -7.08
CA LEU A 98 8.39 -9.63 -8.04
C LEU A 98 8.80 -8.70 -9.19
N PHE A 99 9.50 -7.62 -8.90
CA PHE A 99 10.00 -6.68 -9.91
C PHE A 99 11.05 -7.33 -10.82
N ALA A 100 12.01 -8.04 -10.26
CA ALA A 100 12.99 -8.79 -11.04
C ALA A 100 12.32 -9.82 -11.97
N LEU A 101 11.34 -10.57 -11.45
CA LEU A 101 10.53 -11.50 -12.25
C LEU A 101 9.78 -10.74 -13.36
N THR A 102 9.15 -9.60 -13.05
CA THR A 102 8.44 -8.77 -14.01
C THR A 102 9.36 -8.33 -15.15
N LEU A 103 10.58 -7.88 -14.83
CA LEU A 103 11.56 -7.47 -15.84
C LEU A 103 12.01 -8.64 -16.72
N CYS A 104 12.33 -9.79 -16.12
CA CYS A 104 12.69 -11.01 -16.86
C CYS A 104 11.59 -11.41 -17.83
N LEU A 105 10.34 -11.48 -17.36
CA LEU A 105 9.19 -11.81 -18.20
C LEU A 105 8.98 -10.77 -19.30
N SER A 106 9.12 -9.49 -19.01
CA SER A 106 8.98 -8.40 -19.98
C SER A 106 10.01 -8.50 -21.11
N VAL A 107 11.26 -8.84 -20.80
CA VAL A 107 12.30 -9.08 -21.81
C VAL A 107 11.98 -10.32 -22.67
N LEU A 108 11.55 -11.41 -22.06
CA LEU A 108 11.17 -12.64 -22.78
C LEU A 108 9.98 -12.38 -23.71
N GLU A 109 8.96 -11.67 -23.25
CA GLU A 109 7.78 -11.31 -24.03
C GLU A 109 8.12 -10.38 -25.21
N TYR A 110 8.97 -9.38 -24.96
CA TYR A 110 9.43 -8.47 -26.01
C TYR A 110 10.19 -9.23 -27.12
N ARG A 111 11.04 -10.19 -26.74
CA ARG A 111 11.76 -11.07 -27.70
C ARG A 111 10.81 -11.99 -28.47
N ARG A 112 9.80 -12.57 -27.79
CA ARG A 112 8.82 -13.49 -28.37
C ARG A 112 7.67 -12.79 -29.10
N LYS A 113 7.55 -11.47 -28.97
CA LYS A 113 6.44 -10.65 -29.51
C LYS A 113 5.06 -11.14 -29.06
N LYS A 114 4.98 -11.77 -27.88
CA LYS A 114 3.74 -12.31 -27.28
C LYS A 114 3.72 -11.99 -25.79
N THR A 115 2.58 -11.52 -25.29
CA THR A 115 2.36 -11.27 -23.87
C THR A 115 1.98 -12.55 -23.13
N LEU A 116 2.48 -12.71 -21.91
CA LEU A 116 2.11 -13.78 -20.97
C LEU A 116 0.86 -13.33 -20.19
N TRP A 117 -0.29 -13.42 -20.84
CA TRP A 117 -1.58 -13.01 -20.27
C TRP A 117 -1.87 -13.64 -18.89
N ALA A 118 -1.37 -14.85 -18.62
CA ALA A 118 -1.55 -15.50 -17.33
C ALA A 118 -0.87 -14.73 -16.18
N TYR A 119 0.35 -14.21 -16.40
CA TYR A 119 1.03 -13.36 -15.43
C TYR A 119 0.24 -12.06 -15.17
N ASP A 120 -0.23 -11.41 -16.24
CA ASP A 120 -1.05 -10.22 -16.13
C ASP A 120 -2.37 -10.49 -15.37
N THR A 121 -2.97 -11.67 -15.59
CA THR A 121 -4.17 -12.10 -14.86
C THR A 121 -3.90 -12.16 -13.36
N ILE A 122 -2.84 -12.84 -12.95
CA ILE A 122 -2.50 -12.97 -11.52
C ILE A 122 -2.22 -11.59 -10.91
N LEU A 123 -1.39 -10.79 -11.57
CA LEU A 123 -1.01 -9.47 -11.06
C LEU A 123 -2.22 -8.54 -10.93
N LEU A 124 -3.07 -8.46 -11.95
CA LEU A 124 -4.28 -7.62 -11.94
C LEU A 124 -5.33 -8.13 -10.94
N THR A 125 -5.45 -9.45 -10.77
CA THR A 125 -6.38 -10.02 -9.78
C THR A 125 -5.94 -9.69 -8.36
N LEU A 126 -4.66 -9.91 -8.02
CA LEU A 126 -4.15 -9.63 -6.68
C LEU A 126 -4.21 -8.14 -6.33
N THR A 127 -3.78 -7.27 -7.25
CA THR A 127 -3.86 -5.82 -7.05
C THR A 127 -5.31 -5.33 -7.01
N GLY A 128 -6.21 -5.94 -7.77
CA GLY A 128 -7.64 -5.63 -7.78
C GLY A 128 -8.34 -6.07 -6.50
N LEU A 129 -8.03 -7.25 -5.96
CA LEU A 129 -8.57 -7.71 -4.67
C LEU A 129 -8.14 -6.81 -3.52
N ALA A 130 -6.86 -6.45 -3.45
CA ALA A 130 -6.38 -5.47 -2.48
C ALA A 130 -7.07 -4.11 -2.67
N GLY A 131 -7.31 -3.72 -3.92
CA GLY A 131 -8.04 -2.50 -4.29
C GLY A 131 -9.50 -2.51 -3.82
N LEU A 132 -10.17 -3.65 -3.81
CA LEU A 132 -11.53 -3.76 -3.26
C LEU A 132 -11.56 -3.48 -1.76
N VAL A 133 -10.54 -3.93 -1.01
CA VAL A 133 -10.41 -3.62 0.41
C VAL A 133 -10.24 -2.11 0.61
N LEU A 134 -9.32 -1.48 -0.13
CA LEU A 134 -9.11 -0.03 -0.05
C LEU A 134 -10.37 0.75 -0.48
N PHE A 135 -11.09 0.27 -1.48
CA PHE A 135 -12.34 0.87 -1.91
C PHE A 135 -13.41 0.82 -0.82
N ALA A 136 -13.55 -0.32 -0.13
CA ALA A 136 -14.45 -0.45 1.01
C ALA A 136 -14.09 0.53 2.15
N MET A 137 -12.79 0.78 2.38
CA MET A 137 -12.32 1.72 3.40
C MET A 137 -12.67 3.19 3.11
N ILE A 138 -12.99 3.56 1.85
CA ILE A 138 -13.47 4.92 1.52
C ILE A 138 -14.78 5.24 2.26
N PHE A 139 -15.62 4.24 2.49
CA PHE A 139 -16.89 4.40 3.20
C PHE A 139 -16.74 4.37 4.72
N SER A 140 -15.54 4.14 5.22
CA SER A 140 -15.26 4.19 6.65
C SER A 140 -15.41 5.63 7.18
N GLN A 141 -15.97 5.76 8.37
CA GLN A 141 -16.01 7.04 9.09
C GLN A 141 -14.66 7.42 9.70
N HIS A 142 -13.66 6.54 9.64
CA HIS A 142 -12.37 6.79 10.26
C HIS A 142 -11.53 7.76 9.40
N PRO A 143 -11.11 8.91 9.95
CA PRO A 143 -10.50 10.00 9.18
C PRO A 143 -9.14 9.64 8.57
N THR A 144 -8.42 8.65 9.14
CA THR A 144 -7.06 8.29 8.73
C THR A 144 -7.01 7.32 7.56
N VAL A 145 -8.13 6.65 7.20
CA VAL A 145 -8.15 5.60 6.16
C VAL A 145 -8.92 6.01 4.90
N ARG A 146 -9.84 6.97 5.02
CA ARG A 146 -10.82 7.31 3.98
C ARG A 146 -10.19 7.76 2.66
N VAL A 147 -9.11 8.53 2.71
CA VAL A 147 -8.40 9.01 1.51
C VAL A 147 -7.06 8.31 1.45
N ASN A 148 -6.98 7.24 0.65
CA ASN A 148 -5.78 6.44 0.51
C ASN A 148 -5.35 6.37 -0.96
N LEU A 149 -4.23 7.02 -1.29
CA LEU A 149 -3.72 7.13 -2.65
C LEU A 149 -3.17 5.80 -3.19
N GLN A 150 -2.95 4.80 -2.33
CA GLN A 150 -2.52 3.47 -2.76
C GLN A 150 -3.57 2.76 -3.64
N ILE A 151 -4.84 3.24 -3.61
CA ILE A 151 -5.91 2.77 -4.50
C ILE A 151 -5.62 3.04 -5.99
N LEU A 152 -4.71 3.95 -6.30
CA LEU A 152 -4.33 4.23 -7.68
C LEU A 152 -3.66 3.02 -8.34
N ILE A 153 -2.80 2.30 -7.60
CA ILE A 153 -2.11 1.10 -8.10
C ILE A 153 -2.77 -0.19 -7.63
N LEU A 154 -3.37 -0.19 -6.44
CA LEU A 154 -4.27 -1.25 -5.98
C LEU A 154 -5.69 -0.88 -6.41
N ASN A 155 -5.98 -1.03 -7.68
CA ASN A 155 -7.19 -0.46 -8.27
C ASN A 155 -8.29 -1.53 -8.37
N PRO A 156 -9.49 -1.33 -7.79
CA PRO A 156 -10.59 -2.30 -7.89
C PRO A 156 -11.03 -2.55 -9.34
N LEU A 157 -10.81 -1.59 -10.26
CA LEU A 157 -11.07 -1.81 -11.68
C LEU A 157 -10.20 -2.90 -12.29
N SER A 158 -9.05 -3.22 -11.68
CA SER A 158 -8.19 -4.33 -12.15
C SER A 158 -8.94 -5.65 -12.13
N ILE A 159 -9.71 -5.95 -11.06
CA ILE A 159 -10.45 -7.21 -10.98
C ILE A 159 -11.68 -7.21 -11.90
N ILE A 160 -12.32 -6.06 -12.10
CA ILE A 160 -13.46 -5.94 -13.01
C ILE A 160 -13.00 -6.12 -14.47
N LEU A 161 -11.85 -5.56 -14.81
CA LEU A 161 -11.34 -5.51 -16.17
C LEU A 161 -10.35 -6.64 -16.51
N VAL A 162 -9.97 -7.50 -15.55
CA VAL A 162 -9.02 -8.59 -15.79
C VAL A 162 -9.44 -9.48 -16.94
N TYR A 163 -10.71 -9.90 -16.99
CA TYR A 163 -11.23 -10.76 -18.07
C TYR A 163 -11.11 -10.11 -19.45
N PRO A 164 -11.67 -8.91 -19.72
CA PRO A 164 -11.55 -8.27 -21.04
C PRO A 164 -10.10 -7.92 -21.41
N VAL A 165 -9.24 -7.57 -20.42
CA VAL A 165 -7.81 -7.33 -20.66
C VAL A 165 -7.14 -8.60 -21.17
N CYS A 166 -7.29 -9.72 -20.44
CA CYS A 166 -6.66 -11.00 -20.78
C CYS A 166 -7.21 -11.59 -22.09
N ARG A 167 -8.52 -11.47 -22.32
CA ARG A 167 -9.13 -11.89 -23.60
C ARG A 167 -8.57 -11.15 -24.80
N LYS A 168 -8.34 -9.82 -24.67
CA LYS A 168 -7.71 -9.03 -25.73
C LYS A 168 -6.23 -9.41 -25.90
N ALA A 169 -5.49 -9.58 -24.79
CA ALA A 169 -4.11 -10.01 -24.82
C ALA A 169 -3.93 -11.37 -25.51
N TYR A 170 -4.79 -12.35 -25.21
CA TYR A 170 -4.83 -13.65 -25.88
C TYR A 170 -5.04 -13.53 -27.42
N LYS A 171 -5.85 -12.54 -27.85
CA LYS A 171 -6.09 -12.22 -29.26
C LYS A 171 -5.04 -11.29 -29.89
N GLY A 172 -3.94 -11.01 -29.20
CA GLY A 172 -2.88 -10.13 -29.69
C GLY A 172 -3.31 -8.65 -29.79
N LYS A 173 -4.28 -8.19 -28.99
CA LYS A 173 -4.80 -6.82 -29.03
C LYS A 173 -4.58 -6.09 -27.70
N ALA A 174 -4.21 -4.80 -27.79
CA ALA A 174 -4.11 -3.92 -26.62
C ALA A 174 -5.49 -3.66 -25.99
N HIS A 175 -5.49 -3.47 -24.66
CA HIS A 175 -6.66 -2.97 -23.95
C HIS A 175 -6.37 -1.57 -23.39
N PHE A 176 -7.34 -0.66 -23.40
CA PHE A 176 -7.19 0.72 -22.93
C PHE A 176 -6.79 0.81 -21.46
N TYR A 177 -7.12 -0.19 -20.65
CA TYR A 177 -6.84 -0.24 -19.22
C TYR A 177 -5.34 -0.06 -18.91
N TRP A 178 -4.44 -0.59 -19.74
CA TRP A 178 -3.00 -0.39 -19.58
C TRP A 178 -2.58 1.08 -19.65
N ASN A 179 -3.27 1.89 -20.47
CA ASN A 179 -3.00 3.33 -20.52
C ASN A 179 -3.51 4.05 -19.27
N MET A 180 -4.67 3.64 -18.78
CA MET A 180 -5.25 4.19 -17.56
C MET A 180 -4.39 3.82 -16.33
N LEU A 181 -3.98 2.55 -16.22
CA LEU A 181 -3.12 2.07 -15.14
C LEU A 181 -1.74 2.75 -15.18
N PHE A 182 -1.19 3.01 -16.37
CA PHE A 182 0.03 3.79 -16.54
C PHE A 182 -0.11 5.20 -15.96
N ALA A 183 -1.19 5.91 -16.31
CA ALA A 183 -1.45 7.24 -15.78
C ALA A 183 -1.62 7.22 -14.24
N PHE A 184 -2.35 6.26 -13.71
CA PHE A 184 -2.53 6.09 -12.26
C PHE A 184 -1.21 5.81 -11.54
N ALA A 185 -0.35 4.97 -12.11
CA ALA A 185 0.96 4.69 -11.53
C ALA A 185 1.87 5.93 -11.52
N ILE A 186 1.84 6.76 -12.56
CA ILE A 186 2.59 8.03 -12.58
C ILE A 186 2.04 9.01 -11.52
N ILE A 187 0.71 9.17 -11.43
CA ILE A 187 0.10 10.01 -10.40
C ILE A 187 0.46 9.50 -9.01
N PHE A 188 0.40 8.18 -8.79
CA PHE A 188 0.81 7.55 -7.53
C PHE A 188 2.25 7.92 -7.14
N LEU A 189 3.20 7.79 -8.07
CA LEU A 189 4.61 8.11 -7.82
C LEU A 189 4.80 9.59 -7.47
N ILE A 190 4.12 10.50 -8.16
CA ILE A 190 4.18 11.93 -7.88
C ILE A 190 3.56 12.25 -6.51
N CYS A 191 2.35 11.73 -6.25
CA CYS A 191 1.64 12.00 -5.00
C CYS A 191 2.36 11.45 -3.76
N GLY A 192 3.06 10.33 -3.88
CA GLY A 192 3.83 9.74 -2.79
C GLY A 192 5.01 10.56 -2.34
N LEU A 193 5.50 11.49 -3.17
CA LEU A 193 6.59 12.39 -2.78
C LEU A 193 6.13 13.47 -1.79
N PHE A 194 4.84 13.85 -1.79
CA PHE A 194 4.38 15.04 -1.09
C PHE A 194 3.16 14.82 -0.19
N LEU A 195 2.32 13.82 -0.47
CA LEU A 195 0.99 13.73 0.11
C LEU A 195 0.79 12.58 1.09
N GLN A 196 1.41 11.42 0.85
CA GLN A 196 1.19 10.21 1.64
C GLN A 196 2.45 9.34 1.71
N ASN A 197 2.79 8.89 2.91
CA ASN A 197 3.76 7.81 3.08
C ASN A 197 3.08 6.47 2.73
N TYR A 198 3.65 5.74 1.78
CA TYR A 198 3.12 4.46 1.34
C TYR A 198 3.69 3.30 2.15
N ALA A 199 2.97 2.19 2.14
CA ALA A 199 3.46 0.95 2.73
C ALA A 199 4.76 0.48 2.07
N GLU A 200 5.57 -0.26 2.85
CA GLU A 200 6.88 -0.77 2.43
C GLU A 200 6.78 -1.54 1.11
N GLY A 201 7.62 -1.20 0.13
CA GLY A 201 7.65 -1.88 -1.17
C GLY A 201 6.60 -1.42 -2.20
N MET A 202 5.65 -0.54 -1.85
CA MET A 202 4.61 -0.09 -2.80
C MET A 202 5.16 0.72 -3.98
N TRP A 203 6.27 1.44 -3.79
CA TRP A 203 6.99 2.08 -4.88
C TRP A 203 7.51 1.08 -5.92
N ILE A 204 8.01 -0.07 -5.44
CA ILE A 204 8.51 -1.15 -6.28
C ILE A 204 7.34 -1.80 -7.04
N LEU A 205 6.21 -2.02 -6.38
CA LEU A 205 5.00 -2.53 -7.05
C LEU A 205 4.51 -1.57 -8.14
N ALA A 206 4.55 -0.26 -7.92
CA ALA A 206 4.24 0.73 -8.96
C ALA A 206 5.17 0.60 -10.17
N CYS A 207 6.47 0.38 -9.94
CA CYS A 207 7.44 0.10 -11.01
C CYS A 207 7.13 -1.21 -11.75
N CYS A 208 6.68 -2.26 -11.06
CA CYS A 208 6.21 -3.50 -11.70
C CYS A 208 5.05 -3.21 -12.67
N LEU A 209 4.05 -2.48 -12.22
CA LEU A 209 2.88 -2.13 -13.04
C LEU A 209 3.27 -1.25 -14.23
N LEU A 210 4.16 -0.27 -14.03
CA LEU A 210 4.69 0.55 -15.12
C LEU A 210 5.44 -0.28 -16.17
N ALA A 211 6.32 -1.19 -15.74
CA ALA A 211 7.02 -2.11 -16.63
C ALA A 211 6.03 -2.93 -17.45
N ARG A 212 4.95 -3.45 -16.83
CA ARG A 212 3.88 -4.18 -17.56
C ARG A 212 3.15 -3.29 -18.56
N CYS A 213 2.78 -2.07 -18.17
CA CYS A 213 2.13 -1.11 -19.07
C CYS A 213 3.00 -0.80 -20.29
N ILE A 214 4.29 -0.56 -20.09
CA ILE A 214 5.25 -0.27 -21.17
C ILE A 214 5.41 -1.49 -22.06
N THR A 215 5.61 -2.68 -21.50
CA THR A 215 5.78 -3.93 -22.27
C THR A 215 4.58 -4.20 -23.15
N ASN A 216 3.37 -4.12 -22.60
CA ASN A 216 2.14 -4.31 -23.38
C ASN A 216 2.03 -3.28 -24.53
N ARG A 217 2.35 -2.01 -24.26
CA ARG A 217 2.33 -0.96 -25.29
C ARG A 217 3.33 -1.26 -26.43
N LEU A 218 4.57 -1.61 -26.10
CA LEU A 218 5.61 -1.86 -27.09
C LEU A 218 5.28 -3.07 -27.98
N ILE A 219 4.80 -4.17 -27.41
CA ILE A 219 4.45 -5.37 -28.17
C ILE A 219 3.31 -5.10 -29.15
N TYR A 220 2.24 -4.43 -28.68
CA TYR A 220 1.07 -4.19 -29.53
C TYR A 220 1.27 -3.06 -30.56
N SER A 221 2.12 -2.07 -30.28
CA SER A 221 2.47 -1.04 -31.29
C SER A 221 3.26 -1.64 -32.44
N THR A 222 4.23 -2.52 -32.15
CA THR A 222 5.04 -3.18 -33.17
C THR A 222 4.18 -4.07 -34.08
N GLN A 223 3.18 -4.76 -33.54
CA GLN A 223 2.28 -5.61 -34.34
C GLN A 223 1.42 -4.77 -35.30
N LYS A 224 0.96 -3.57 -34.88
CA LYS A 224 0.15 -2.69 -35.72
C LYS A 224 0.94 -2.15 -36.92
N THR A 225 2.23 -1.90 -36.77
CA THR A 225 3.12 -1.41 -37.85
C THR A 225 3.47 -2.50 -38.84
N GLY A 226 3.64 -3.75 -38.37
CA GLY A 226 3.90 -4.91 -39.24
C GLY A 226 2.72 -5.26 -40.16
N THR A 227 1.49 -5.18 -39.62
CA THR A 227 0.28 -5.48 -40.42
C THR A 227 0.00 -4.40 -41.51
N LYS A 228 0.35 -3.12 -41.25
CA LYS A 228 0.23 -2.08 -42.22
C LYS A 228 1.19 -2.25 -43.43
N LYS A 229 2.42 -2.66 -43.18
CA LYS A 229 3.40 -2.91 -44.27
C LYS A 229 3.04 -4.10 -45.13
N GLN A 230 2.18 -5.02 -44.70
CA GLN A 230 1.80 -6.21 -45.43
C GLN A 230 0.52 -5.97 -46.29
N CYS A 231 -0.22 -4.87 -46.05
CA CYS A 231 -1.37 -4.47 -46.85
C CYS A 231 -1.00 -3.46 -47.95
N ASP A 232 0.20 -2.92 -47.92
CA ASP A 232 0.68 -1.92 -48.90
C ASP A 232 1.61 -2.53 -49.98
N ILE A 233 1.69 -3.88 -50.05
CA ILE A 233 2.35 -4.70 -51.06
C ILE A 233 1.29 -5.53 -51.81
#